data_ac62b614a07ebde8daf7479b260e0adb
#
_entry.id   ac62b614a07ebde8daf7479b260e0adb
#
_cell.length_a   1.000
_cell.length_b   1.000
_cell.length_c   1.000
_cell.angle_alpha   90.00
_cell.angle_beta   90.00
_cell.angle_gamma   90.00
#
_symmetry.space_group_name_H-M   'P 1'
#
loop_
_entity.id
_entity.type
_entity.pdbx_description
1 polymer ?
#
loop_
_entity_poly.entity_id
_entity_poly.type
_entity_poly.pdbx_seq_one_letter_code
_entity_poly.pdbx_strand_id
1 'polypeptide(L)'
;KATETSPLVMIEYSSPNTNKPLHLGHVRNNLLGNALANIVAANGNKVVKTNIVNDRGIHICKSMLAWKKYGNGETPETSGKKGDHLVGDYYVSFDRHYKAEVKELMTEFAAQGMSEDEAKAKAEAASPLMQEAREMLVKWEAGDPEIRGLWEMMNNWVYAGFDETYRKMGVSFDKIYYESNTYLEGKEKVMEGLEKGFFFKKEDGSVWADLTAEGLDHKLLLRGDGTSVYMTQDIGTAKLRFADYPIDKMIYVVGNEQNYHFQVLSILLDKLGFEWGKSLVHFSYGMVELPEGKMKSREGTVVDADDLMEEMIATAKETSQELGKLDGLTQEEADDIARIVGLGALKYFILKVDARKNMTFNPKESIDFNGNTGPFIQYTYARIQSVLRKAAESGIVVPGQIPAGIELSEKEEGLIQMVADFAAVVKQAGEDYSPSIIANYTYDLVKEYNQFYHDFSILREENEAVKVFRIALSANVAKVVRLGMSLLGIEVPSRM
;
A
#
# COMPACT_ATOMS: atom_id res chain seq x y z
N LYS A 1 -8.91 4.59 -22.75
CA LYS A 1 -8.71 5.84 -21.98
C LYS A 1 -10.05 6.35 -21.46
N ALA A 2 -10.03 7.00 -20.28
CA ALA A 2 -11.22 7.64 -19.72
C ALA A 2 -11.68 8.81 -20.61
N THR A 3 -13.00 9.02 -20.64
CA THR A 3 -13.65 10.15 -21.32
C THR A 3 -14.39 11.00 -20.30
N GLU A 4 -14.97 12.13 -20.70
CA GLU A 4 -15.76 12.97 -19.79
C GLU A 4 -16.94 12.24 -19.16
N THR A 5 -17.49 11.26 -19.85
CA THR A 5 -18.65 10.47 -19.40
C THR A 5 -18.25 9.20 -18.63
N SER A 6 -16.97 8.90 -18.52
CA SER A 6 -16.50 7.71 -17.80
C SER A 6 -16.83 7.82 -16.30
N PRO A 7 -17.16 6.70 -15.64
CA PRO A 7 -17.37 6.68 -14.21
C PRO A 7 -16.12 7.15 -13.44
N LEU A 8 -16.36 7.83 -12.33
CA LEU A 8 -15.27 8.21 -11.41
C LEU A 8 -15.21 7.21 -10.27
N VAL A 9 -14.06 6.58 -10.13
CA VAL A 9 -13.75 5.62 -9.07
C VAL A 9 -12.70 6.23 -8.14
N MET A 10 -13.05 6.40 -6.88
CA MET A 10 -12.09 6.79 -5.86
C MET A 10 -11.57 5.54 -5.17
N ILE A 11 -10.25 5.45 -5.01
CA ILE A 11 -9.60 4.30 -4.37
C ILE A 11 -8.77 4.81 -3.20
N GLU A 12 -9.13 4.36 -1.99
CA GLU A 12 -8.36 4.64 -0.78
C GLU A 12 -7.41 3.50 -0.50
N TYR A 13 -6.14 3.81 -0.34
CA TYR A 13 -5.14 2.89 0.18
C TYR A 13 -4.10 3.67 0.98
N SER A 14 -3.50 3.01 1.96
CA SER A 14 -2.60 3.60 2.94
C SER A 14 -3.33 4.50 3.95
N SER A 15 -3.42 4.02 5.19
CA SER A 15 -4.04 4.77 6.30
C SER A 15 -3.05 4.79 7.47
N PRO A 16 -1.90 5.48 7.31
CA PRO A 16 -0.85 5.41 8.31
C PRO A 16 -1.14 6.30 9.52
N ASN A 17 -0.63 5.86 10.67
CA ASN A 17 -0.60 6.68 11.88
C ASN A 17 0.72 7.44 11.94
N THR A 18 0.68 8.72 12.30
CA THR A 18 1.89 9.57 12.31
C THR A 18 2.76 9.41 13.56
N ASN A 19 2.61 8.33 14.29
CA ASN A 19 3.45 8.00 15.45
C ASN A 19 4.58 7.01 15.13
N LYS A 20 4.65 6.50 13.92
CA LYS A 20 5.67 5.51 13.51
C LYS A 20 5.81 5.43 11.99
N PRO A 21 6.95 4.87 11.49
CA PRO A 21 7.14 4.66 10.06
C PRO A 21 6.18 3.63 9.48
N LEU A 22 6.07 3.61 8.16
CA LEU A 22 5.35 2.56 7.43
C LEU A 22 6.07 1.21 7.61
N HIS A 23 5.30 0.13 7.63
CA HIS A 23 5.80 -1.23 7.82
C HIS A 23 5.37 -2.16 6.69
N LEU A 24 5.76 -3.45 6.77
CA LEU A 24 5.48 -4.46 5.75
C LEU A 24 3.98 -4.55 5.39
N GLY A 25 3.09 -4.44 6.38
CA GLY A 25 1.65 -4.42 6.15
C GLY A 25 1.21 -3.27 5.25
N HIS A 26 1.78 -2.08 5.46
CA HIS A 26 1.55 -0.93 4.58
C HIS A 26 2.10 -1.16 3.17
N VAL A 27 3.23 -1.85 3.04
CA VAL A 27 3.80 -2.18 1.73
C VAL A 27 2.80 -2.98 0.91
N ARG A 28 2.24 -4.06 1.45
CA ARG A 28 1.22 -4.84 0.74
C ARG A 28 0.01 -4.00 0.37
N ASN A 29 -0.52 -3.26 1.33
CA ASN A 29 -1.65 -2.35 1.12
C ASN A 29 -1.39 -1.38 -0.03
N ASN A 30 -0.25 -0.70 0.01
CA ASN A 30 0.11 0.34 -0.97
C ASN A 30 0.32 -0.25 -2.36
N LEU A 31 0.96 -1.40 -2.46
CA LEU A 31 1.21 -2.06 -3.74
C LEU A 31 -0.10 -2.56 -4.37
N LEU A 32 -0.98 -3.14 -3.57
CA LEU A 32 -2.30 -3.58 -4.03
C LEU A 32 -3.15 -2.38 -4.49
N GLY A 33 -3.20 -1.33 -3.69
CA GLY A 33 -3.97 -0.13 -4.01
C GLY A 33 -3.49 0.57 -5.27
N ASN A 34 -2.18 0.73 -5.42
CA ASN A 34 -1.59 1.35 -6.60
C ASN A 34 -1.84 0.52 -7.87
N ALA A 35 -1.65 -0.80 -7.79
CA ALA A 35 -1.91 -1.69 -8.92
C ALA A 35 -3.39 -1.68 -9.30
N LEU A 36 -4.28 -1.76 -8.31
CA LEU A 36 -5.72 -1.69 -8.55
C LEU A 36 -6.12 -0.39 -9.24
N ALA A 37 -5.57 0.76 -8.79
CA ALA A 37 -5.82 2.05 -9.40
C ALA A 37 -5.40 2.08 -10.88
N ASN A 38 -4.22 1.53 -11.19
CA ASN A 38 -3.73 1.44 -12.56
C ASN A 38 -4.63 0.56 -13.44
N ILE A 39 -5.07 -0.57 -12.91
CA ILE A 39 -5.93 -1.53 -13.64
C ILE A 39 -7.32 -0.92 -13.89
N VAL A 40 -7.91 -0.28 -12.89
CA VAL A 40 -9.22 0.38 -13.03
C VAL A 40 -9.14 1.52 -14.05
N ALA A 41 -8.07 2.32 -14.02
CA ALA A 41 -7.85 3.38 -15.01
C ALA A 41 -7.67 2.81 -16.43
N ALA A 42 -6.96 1.70 -16.57
CA ALA A 42 -6.76 1.04 -17.86
C ALA A 42 -8.07 0.52 -18.47
N ASN A 43 -9.07 0.29 -17.66
CA ASN A 43 -10.42 -0.14 -18.08
C ASN A 43 -11.35 1.04 -18.42
N GLY A 44 -10.82 2.25 -18.55
CA GLY A 44 -11.56 3.41 -19.03
C GLY A 44 -12.29 4.20 -17.96
N ASN A 45 -11.96 4.00 -16.69
CA ASN A 45 -12.51 4.76 -15.59
C ASN A 45 -11.64 5.99 -15.27
N LYS A 46 -12.27 7.05 -14.80
CA LYS A 46 -11.54 8.14 -14.10
C LYS A 46 -11.20 7.62 -12.71
N VAL A 47 -9.98 7.84 -12.27
CA VAL A 47 -9.52 7.35 -10.97
C VAL A 47 -8.98 8.50 -10.13
N VAL A 48 -9.43 8.58 -8.88
CA VAL A 48 -8.84 9.45 -7.86
C VAL A 48 -8.23 8.55 -6.78
N LYS A 49 -6.92 8.65 -6.61
CA LYS A 49 -6.17 7.92 -5.58
C LYS A 49 -6.14 8.76 -4.31
N THR A 50 -6.53 8.18 -3.21
CA THR A 50 -6.60 8.88 -1.94
C THR A 50 -6.14 8.01 -0.78
N ASN A 51 -5.84 8.67 0.33
CA ASN A 51 -5.57 8.01 1.61
C ASN A 51 -6.22 8.82 2.73
N ILE A 52 -6.10 8.32 3.95
CA ILE A 52 -6.36 9.09 5.15
C ILE A 52 -5.17 8.96 6.09
N VAL A 53 -4.60 10.08 6.50
CA VAL A 53 -3.48 10.12 7.44
C VAL A 53 -4.04 10.32 8.84
N ASN A 54 -3.77 9.37 9.72
CA ASN A 54 -4.25 9.38 11.10
C ASN A 54 -3.25 10.15 11.97
N ASP A 55 -3.40 11.46 11.99
CA ASP A 55 -2.47 12.42 12.57
C ASP A 55 -2.94 13.01 13.91
N ARG A 56 -3.97 12.44 14.53
CA ARG A 56 -4.46 12.85 15.84
C ARG A 56 -4.75 11.65 16.73
N GLY A 57 -4.85 11.90 18.02
CA GLY A 57 -5.25 10.90 19.00
C GLY A 57 -4.17 10.64 20.04
N ILE A 58 -4.46 9.72 20.94
CA ILE A 58 -3.60 9.45 22.10
C ILE A 58 -2.22 8.95 21.69
N HIS A 59 -2.12 8.12 20.67
CA HIS A 59 -0.83 7.59 20.22
C HIS A 59 0.09 8.66 19.67
N ILE A 60 -0.48 9.66 19.01
CA ILE A 60 0.28 10.81 18.52
C ILE A 60 0.78 11.64 19.70
N CYS A 61 -0.07 11.86 20.70
CA CYS A 61 0.29 12.57 21.93
C CYS A 61 1.40 11.85 22.71
N LYS A 62 1.43 10.53 22.69
CA LYS A 62 2.51 9.77 23.34
C LYS A 62 3.86 10.11 22.74
N SER A 63 4.00 10.13 21.43
CA SER A 63 5.24 10.52 20.74
C SER A 63 5.62 11.98 21.06
N MET A 64 4.62 12.88 21.02
CA MET A 64 4.83 14.30 21.31
C MET A 64 5.33 14.52 22.74
N LEU A 65 4.72 13.85 23.71
CA LEU A 65 5.09 13.96 25.10
C LEU A 65 6.50 13.42 25.37
N ALA A 66 6.84 12.28 24.81
CA ALA A 66 8.17 11.70 24.94
C ALA A 66 9.24 12.63 24.34
N TRP A 67 8.97 13.23 23.18
CA TRP A 67 9.88 14.20 22.58
C TRP A 67 10.06 15.42 23.50
N LYS A 68 8.97 15.95 24.03
CA LYS A 68 8.99 17.11 24.91
C LYS A 68 9.81 16.85 26.19
N LYS A 69 9.65 15.66 26.78
CA LYS A 69 10.33 15.28 28.04
C LYS A 69 11.76 14.82 27.84
N TYR A 70 12.06 14.06 26.80
CA TYR A 70 13.31 13.33 26.66
C TYR A 70 14.11 13.71 25.42
N GLY A 71 13.57 14.53 24.54
CA GLY A 71 14.16 14.79 23.23
C GLY A 71 15.27 15.82 23.20
N ASN A 72 15.36 16.68 24.21
CA ASN A 72 16.38 17.75 24.28
C ASN A 72 16.47 18.59 23.00
N GLY A 73 15.32 18.83 22.34
CA GLY A 73 15.26 19.63 21.11
C GLY A 73 15.77 18.93 19.85
N GLU A 74 15.94 17.62 19.88
CA GLU A 74 16.37 16.83 18.71
C GLU A 74 15.40 17.01 17.54
N THR A 75 15.96 17.19 16.33
CA THR A 75 15.20 17.33 15.08
C THR A 75 15.72 16.34 14.05
N PRO A 76 15.01 16.12 12.94
CA PRO A 76 15.56 15.32 11.84
C PRO A 76 16.90 15.84 11.33
N GLU A 77 17.06 17.15 11.25
CA GLU A 77 18.31 17.80 10.81
C GLU A 77 19.45 17.56 11.79
N THR A 78 19.22 17.73 13.09
CA THR A 78 20.27 17.55 14.11
C THR A 78 20.63 16.11 14.35
N SER A 79 19.68 15.19 14.20
CA SER A 79 19.87 13.75 14.40
C SER A 79 20.36 13.01 13.17
N GLY A 80 20.16 13.57 11.98
CA GLY A 80 20.37 12.88 10.72
C GLY A 80 19.37 11.76 10.45
N LYS A 81 18.29 11.69 11.23
CA LYS A 81 17.25 10.68 11.08
C LYS A 81 16.07 11.21 10.26
N LYS A 82 15.50 10.35 9.46
CA LYS A 82 14.25 10.63 8.73
C LYS A 82 13.13 10.91 9.74
N GLY A 83 12.26 11.88 9.44
CA GLY A 83 11.27 12.39 10.40
C GLY A 83 10.33 11.34 10.99
N ASP A 84 9.81 10.44 10.18
CA ASP A 84 8.93 9.36 10.64
C ASP A 84 9.65 8.34 11.54
N HIS A 85 10.92 8.05 11.25
CA HIS A 85 11.76 7.21 12.09
C HIS A 85 12.07 7.89 13.45
N LEU A 86 12.37 9.18 13.42
CA LEU A 86 12.62 9.94 14.63
C LEU A 86 11.40 9.95 15.56
N VAL A 87 10.23 10.27 15.02
CA VAL A 87 8.99 10.28 15.81
C VAL A 87 8.65 8.87 16.30
N GLY A 88 8.90 7.86 15.50
CA GLY A 88 8.75 6.45 15.90
C GLY A 88 9.64 6.08 17.09
N ASP A 89 10.87 6.58 17.13
CA ASP A 89 11.78 6.37 18.26
C ASP A 89 11.19 6.96 19.56
N TYR A 90 10.54 8.10 19.48
CA TYR A 90 9.89 8.71 20.64
C TYR A 90 8.61 7.98 21.05
N TYR A 91 7.90 7.38 20.12
CA TYR A 91 6.79 6.49 20.47
C TYR A 91 7.29 5.29 21.28
N VAL A 92 8.38 4.68 20.85
CA VAL A 92 9.03 3.58 21.59
C VAL A 92 9.56 4.06 22.94
N SER A 93 10.15 5.25 23.00
CA SER A 93 10.61 5.86 24.24
C SER A 93 9.47 6.04 25.23
N PHE A 94 8.31 6.53 24.77
CA PHE A 94 7.13 6.63 25.64
C PHE A 94 6.74 5.27 26.22
N ASP A 95 6.64 4.25 25.38
CA ASP A 95 6.24 2.91 25.82
C ASP A 95 7.21 2.34 26.86
N ARG A 96 8.51 2.52 26.65
CA ARG A 96 9.54 2.07 27.59
C ARG A 96 9.41 2.77 28.96
N HIS A 97 9.25 4.09 28.97
CA HIS A 97 9.08 4.85 30.21
C HIS A 97 7.77 4.51 30.89
N TYR A 98 6.70 4.36 30.13
CA TYR A 98 5.39 3.97 30.63
C TYR A 98 5.43 2.58 31.31
N LYS A 99 6.01 1.59 30.65
CA LYS A 99 6.15 0.24 31.21
C LYS A 99 6.97 0.22 32.49
N ALA A 100 8.05 0.99 32.54
CA ALA A 100 8.89 1.11 33.74
C ALA A 100 8.10 1.73 34.89
N GLU A 101 7.33 2.78 34.63
CA GLU A 101 6.48 3.44 35.63
C GLU A 101 5.39 2.51 36.14
N VAL A 102 4.71 1.79 35.25
CA VAL A 102 3.68 0.81 35.61
C VAL A 102 4.26 -0.31 36.49
N LYS A 103 5.43 -0.82 36.15
CA LYS A 103 6.12 -1.85 36.93
C LYS A 103 6.41 -1.39 38.36
N GLU A 104 6.90 -0.16 38.52
CA GLU A 104 7.17 0.45 39.81
C GLU A 104 5.89 0.61 40.65
N LEU A 105 4.81 1.13 40.02
CA LEU A 105 3.51 1.27 40.67
C LEU A 105 2.90 -0.08 41.05
N MET A 106 3.05 -1.10 40.20
CA MET A 106 2.59 -2.45 40.51
C MET A 106 3.26 -3.01 41.75
N THR A 107 4.56 -2.75 41.93
CA THR A 107 5.32 -3.17 43.14
C THR A 107 4.73 -2.53 44.38
N GLU A 108 4.42 -1.24 44.31
CA GLU A 108 3.79 -0.52 45.44
C GLU A 108 2.41 -1.07 45.79
N PHE A 109 1.57 -1.35 44.78
CA PHE A 109 0.22 -1.88 44.97
C PHE A 109 0.23 -3.35 45.46
N ALA A 110 1.18 -4.14 44.98
CA ALA A 110 1.35 -5.51 45.46
C ALA A 110 1.74 -5.54 46.94
N ALA A 111 2.57 -4.59 47.39
CA ALA A 111 2.95 -4.41 48.79
C ALA A 111 1.73 -4.03 49.67
N GLN A 112 0.69 -3.48 49.08
CA GLN A 112 -0.59 -3.16 49.73
C GLN A 112 -1.57 -4.33 49.77
N GLY A 113 -1.19 -5.52 49.29
CA GLY A 113 -1.98 -6.71 49.34
C GLY A 113 -2.85 -6.99 48.10
N MET A 114 -2.67 -6.24 47.00
CA MET A 114 -3.41 -6.46 45.76
C MET A 114 -2.90 -7.67 45.01
N SER A 115 -3.80 -8.36 44.28
CA SER A 115 -3.41 -9.39 43.34
C SER A 115 -2.62 -8.79 42.18
N GLU A 116 -1.91 -9.61 41.42
CA GLU A 116 -1.12 -9.16 40.26
C GLU A 116 -1.99 -8.42 39.24
N ASP A 117 -3.15 -8.98 38.88
CA ASP A 117 -4.08 -8.38 37.90
C ASP A 117 -4.68 -7.07 38.40
N GLU A 118 -5.07 -6.99 39.67
CA GLU A 118 -5.59 -5.78 40.29
C GLU A 118 -4.52 -4.67 40.36
N ALA A 119 -3.31 -5.06 40.75
CA ALA A 119 -2.16 -4.13 40.83
C ALA A 119 -1.81 -3.57 39.44
N LYS A 120 -1.83 -4.42 38.41
CA LYS A 120 -1.58 -3.99 37.03
C LYS A 120 -2.62 -3.00 36.53
N ALA A 121 -3.89 -3.32 36.70
CA ALA A 121 -5.00 -2.46 36.26
C ALA A 121 -4.93 -1.09 36.96
N LYS A 122 -4.69 -1.08 38.27
CA LYS A 122 -4.58 0.15 39.04
C LYS A 122 -3.32 0.95 38.68
N ALA A 123 -2.20 0.28 38.43
CA ALA A 123 -0.95 0.93 38.02
C ALA A 123 -1.09 1.60 36.65
N GLU A 124 -1.71 0.94 35.69
CA GLU A 124 -1.98 1.51 34.37
C GLU A 124 -2.88 2.73 34.47
N ALA A 125 -3.92 2.67 35.29
CA ALA A 125 -4.83 3.80 35.50
C ALA A 125 -4.19 4.96 36.24
N ALA A 126 -3.23 4.69 37.13
CA ALA A 126 -2.57 5.69 37.97
C ALA A 126 -1.30 6.29 37.34
N SER A 127 -0.86 5.80 36.18
CA SER A 127 0.35 6.26 35.53
C SER A 127 0.33 7.76 35.26
N PRO A 128 1.21 8.56 35.86
CA PRO A 128 1.30 10.00 35.57
C PRO A 128 1.62 10.29 34.12
N LEU A 129 2.49 9.50 33.49
CA LEU A 129 2.89 9.67 32.10
C LEU A 129 1.69 9.51 31.15
N MET A 130 0.86 8.48 31.37
CA MET A 130 -0.34 8.27 30.57
C MET A 130 -1.38 9.38 30.79
N GLN A 131 -1.52 9.84 32.03
CA GLN A 131 -2.42 10.97 32.35
C GLN A 131 -1.98 12.24 31.63
N GLU A 132 -0.68 12.55 31.62
CA GLU A 132 -0.13 13.68 30.87
C GLU A 132 -0.42 13.57 29.37
N ALA A 133 -0.32 12.37 28.79
CA ALA A 133 -0.65 12.16 27.40
C ALA A 133 -2.14 12.42 27.11
N ARG A 134 -3.01 11.98 28.00
CA ARG A 134 -4.46 12.24 27.89
C ARG A 134 -4.78 13.72 28.03
N GLU A 135 -4.15 14.42 28.96
CA GLU A 135 -4.28 15.87 29.12
C GLU A 135 -3.81 16.61 27.88
N MET A 136 -2.71 16.15 27.26
CA MET A 136 -2.20 16.71 26.01
C MET A 136 -3.24 16.59 24.88
N LEU A 137 -3.91 15.45 24.78
CA LEU A 137 -4.97 15.26 23.79
C LEU A 137 -6.16 16.22 24.04
N VAL A 138 -6.56 16.40 25.29
CA VAL A 138 -7.62 17.34 25.65
C VAL A 138 -7.23 18.76 25.25
N LYS A 139 -6.00 19.18 25.53
CA LYS A 139 -5.47 20.49 25.13
C LYS A 139 -5.43 20.63 23.60
N TRP A 140 -5.01 19.58 22.89
CA TRP A 140 -5.01 19.60 21.43
C TRP A 140 -6.42 19.84 20.89
N GLU A 141 -7.41 19.11 21.38
CA GLU A 141 -8.82 19.27 20.98
C GLU A 141 -9.37 20.65 21.32
N ALA A 142 -8.92 21.24 22.41
CA ALA A 142 -9.29 22.59 22.82
C ALA A 142 -8.58 23.70 22.02
N GLY A 143 -7.63 23.33 21.16
CA GLY A 143 -6.90 24.31 20.34
C GLY A 143 -5.77 25.02 21.07
N ASP A 144 -5.20 24.44 22.14
CA ASP A 144 -4.07 25.03 22.87
C ASP A 144 -2.92 25.33 21.92
N PRO A 145 -2.46 26.59 21.81
CA PRO A 145 -1.46 26.98 20.82
C PRO A 145 -0.11 26.27 20.96
N GLU A 146 0.35 26.03 22.18
CA GLU A 146 1.62 25.35 22.44
C GLU A 146 1.54 23.89 21.96
N ILE A 147 0.49 23.19 22.33
CA ILE A 147 0.31 21.78 21.96
C ILE A 147 0.07 21.64 20.46
N ARG A 148 -0.72 22.52 19.87
CA ARG A 148 -0.94 22.54 18.41
C ARG A 148 0.35 22.85 17.65
N GLY A 149 1.16 23.76 18.14
CA GLY A 149 2.47 24.07 17.55
C GLY A 149 3.43 22.89 17.58
N LEU A 150 3.50 22.19 18.69
CA LEU A 150 4.31 20.99 18.84
C LEU A 150 3.80 19.88 17.91
N TRP A 151 2.51 19.67 17.88
CA TRP A 151 1.83 18.71 17.02
C TRP A 151 2.13 18.98 15.54
N GLU A 152 1.98 20.20 15.08
CA GLU A 152 2.25 20.60 13.71
C GLU A 152 3.71 20.35 13.31
N MET A 153 4.64 20.75 14.16
CA MET A 153 6.07 20.54 13.93
C MET A 153 6.40 19.05 13.75
N MET A 154 6.00 18.22 14.69
CA MET A 154 6.32 16.79 14.66
C MET A 154 5.59 16.04 13.54
N ASN A 155 4.33 16.37 13.28
CA ASN A 155 3.60 15.74 12.18
C ASN A 155 4.16 16.14 10.82
N ASN A 156 4.63 17.37 10.65
CA ASN A 156 5.30 17.79 9.42
C ASN A 156 6.57 16.96 9.17
N TRP A 157 7.32 16.60 10.22
CA TRP A 157 8.44 15.67 10.07
C TRP A 157 7.99 14.31 9.54
N VAL A 158 6.90 13.80 10.07
CA VAL A 158 6.35 12.50 9.67
C VAL A 158 5.81 12.55 8.23
N TYR A 159 5.08 13.60 7.87
CA TYR A 159 4.56 13.76 6.51
C TYR A 159 5.68 13.76 5.48
N ALA A 160 6.76 14.51 5.75
CA ALA A 160 7.93 14.52 4.88
C ALA A 160 8.57 13.13 4.76
N GLY A 161 8.65 12.40 5.87
CA GLY A 161 9.15 11.02 5.89
C GLY A 161 8.28 10.06 5.08
N PHE A 162 6.96 10.15 5.23
CA PHE A 162 6.03 9.35 4.44
C PHE A 162 6.14 9.65 2.94
N ASP A 163 6.28 10.92 2.56
CA ASP A 163 6.46 11.31 1.17
C ASP A 163 7.69 10.66 0.54
N GLU A 164 8.79 10.59 1.26
CA GLU A 164 9.99 9.89 0.80
C GLU A 164 9.74 8.39 0.62
N THR A 165 9.07 7.75 1.57
CA THR A 165 8.75 6.32 1.49
C THR A 165 7.84 6.03 0.31
N TYR A 166 6.79 6.82 0.11
CA TYR A 166 5.88 6.65 -1.03
C TYR A 166 6.59 6.85 -2.36
N ARG A 167 7.42 7.87 -2.45
CA ARG A 167 8.19 8.16 -3.68
C ARG A 167 9.12 7.00 -4.03
N LYS A 168 9.81 6.46 -3.06
CA LYS A 168 10.70 5.31 -3.22
C LYS A 168 9.93 4.06 -3.63
N MET A 169 8.77 3.83 -3.03
CA MET A 169 7.89 2.71 -3.36
C MET A 169 7.24 2.87 -4.75
N GLY A 170 7.16 4.08 -5.26
CA GLY A 170 6.52 4.39 -6.54
C GLY A 170 5.00 4.49 -6.43
N VAL A 171 4.47 4.85 -5.26
CA VAL A 171 3.04 5.10 -5.06
C VAL A 171 2.79 6.59 -4.83
N SER A 172 1.59 7.05 -5.21
CA SER A 172 1.22 8.46 -5.11
C SER A 172 -0.28 8.61 -4.84
N PHE A 173 -0.66 9.82 -4.44
CA PHE A 173 -2.06 10.15 -4.14
C PHE A 173 -2.45 11.45 -4.82
N ASP A 174 -3.67 11.50 -5.33
CA ASP A 174 -4.23 12.72 -5.93
C ASP A 174 -4.81 13.64 -4.86
N LYS A 175 -5.32 13.06 -3.77
CA LYS A 175 -5.88 13.80 -2.64
C LYS A 175 -5.54 13.09 -1.33
N ILE A 176 -5.03 13.85 -0.38
CA ILE A 176 -4.72 13.35 0.97
C ILE A 176 -5.74 13.93 1.94
N TYR A 177 -6.37 13.06 2.73
CA TYR A 177 -7.24 13.46 3.83
C TYR A 177 -6.50 13.27 5.16
N TYR A 178 -6.73 14.18 6.10
CA TYR A 178 -6.11 14.15 7.42
C TYR A 178 -7.19 14.00 8.47
N GLU A 179 -7.05 13.04 9.35
CA GLU A 179 -8.01 12.80 10.44
C GLU A 179 -8.22 14.07 11.30
N SER A 180 -7.16 14.87 11.49
CA SER A 180 -7.23 16.15 12.20
C SER A 180 -8.24 17.11 11.59
N ASN A 181 -8.58 16.99 10.31
CA ASN A 181 -9.58 17.79 9.63
C ASN A 181 -10.95 17.10 9.54
N THR A 182 -10.98 15.76 9.56
CA THR A 182 -12.20 14.99 9.28
C THR A 182 -12.94 14.50 10.53
N TYR A 183 -12.28 14.47 11.69
CA TYR A 183 -12.81 13.79 12.87
C TYR A 183 -14.11 14.40 13.45
N LEU A 184 -14.34 15.69 13.22
CA LEU A 184 -15.55 16.37 13.72
C LEU A 184 -16.75 16.21 12.78
N GLU A 185 -16.52 15.92 11.51
CA GLU A 185 -17.58 15.87 10.48
C GLU A 185 -18.56 14.72 10.70
N GLY A 186 -18.08 13.59 11.19
CA GLY A 186 -18.93 12.42 11.46
C GLY A 186 -19.87 12.62 12.64
N LYS A 187 -19.43 13.33 13.67
CA LYS A 187 -20.22 13.60 14.86
C LYS A 187 -21.50 14.38 14.51
N GLU A 188 -21.38 15.39 13.67
CA GLU A 188 -22.53 16.18 13.21
C GLU A 188 -23.57 15.30 12.52
N LYS A 189 -23.13 14.40 11.66
CA LYS A 189 -24.03 13.48 10.96
C LYS A 189 -24.67 12.45 11.89
N VAL A 190 -23.96 11.98 12.88
CA VAL A 190 -24.52 11.07 13.90
C VAL A 190 -25.58 11.77 14.73
N MET A 191 -25.35 13.02 15.13
CA MET A 191 -26.33 13.81 15.88
C MET A 191 -27.57 14.12 15.05
N GLU A 192 -27.40 14.38 13.75
CA GLU A 192 -28.52 14.52 12.81
C GLU A 192 -29.34 13.23 12.73
N GLY A 193 -28.69 12.08 12.64
CA GLY A 193 -29.35 10.77 12.66
C GLY A 193 -30.08 10.47 13.96
N LEU A 194 -29.55 10.94 15.08
CA LEU A 194 -30.23 10.84 16.39
C LEU A 194 -31.51 11.66 16.42
N GLU A 195 -31.46 12.91 15.94
CA GLU A 195 -32.64 13.78 15.86
C GLU A 195 -33.74 13.22 14.95
N LYS A 196 -33.34 12.57 13.86
CA LYS A 196 -34.24 11.93 12.89
C LYS A 196 -34.79 10.56 13.36
N GLY A 197 -34.33 10.07 14.51
CA GLY A 197 -34.77 8.79 15.07
C GLY A 197 -34.12 7.56 14.46
N PHE A 198 -33.06 7.71 13.65
CA PHE A 198 -32.28 6.57 13.08
C PHE A 198 -31.42 5.91 14.14
N PHE A 199 -30.96 6.68 15.11
CA PHE A 199 -30.12 6.24 16.23
C PHE A 199 -30.79 6.50 17.55
N PHE A 200 -30.26 5.91 18.63
CA PHE A 200 -30.83 6.09 19.96
C PHE A 200 -29.72 6.39 20.98
N LYS A 201 -30.13 7.04 22.05
CA LYS A 201 -29.24 7.45 23.14
C LYS A 201 -29.49 6.58 24.37
N LYS A 202 -28.43 6.06 24.97
CA LYS A 202 -28.49 5.34 26.24
C LYS A 202 -28.45 6.31 27.44
N GLU A 203 -28.73 5.79 28.63
CA GLU A 203 -28.73 6.59 29.87
C GLU A 203 -27.38 7.24 30.16
N ASP A 204 -26.26 6.58 29.78
CA ASP A 204 -24.93 7.13 29.95
C ASP A 204 -24.56 8.23 28.95
N GLY A 205 -25.50 8.59 28.08
CA GLY A 205 -25.30 9.62 27.06
C GLY A 205 -24.71 9.13 25.77
N SER A 206 -24.32 7.85 25.67
CA SER A 206 -23.77 7.26 24.44
C SER A 206 -24.83 7.12 23.35
N VAL A 207 -24.44 7.28 22.09
CA VAL A 207 -25.30 7.15 20.92
C VAL A 207 -24.99 5.87 20.16
N TRP A 208 -26.03 5.12 19.84
CA TRP A 208 -25.95 3.79 19.24
C TRP A 208 -26.86 3.67 18.03
N ALA A 209 -26.47 2.80 17.10
CA ALA A 209 -27.31 2.32 16.01
C ALA A 209 -27.84 0.94 16.32
N ASP A 210 -29.15 0.72 16.12
CA ASP A 210 -29.76 -0.59 16.19
C ASP A 210 -29.72 -1.24 14.80
N LEU A 211 -28.90 -2.27 14.66
CA LEU A 211 -28.69 -3.00 13.40
C LEU A 211 -29.30 -4.40 13.45
N THR A 212 -30.21 -4.66 14.40
CA THR A 212 -30.86 -5.98 14.56
C THR A 212 -31.71 -6.37 13.35
N ALA A 213 -32.32 -5.41 12.68
CA ALA A 213 -33.07 -5.64 11.43
C ALA A 213 -32.17 -6.18 10.29
N GLU A 214 -30.88 -5.84 10.31
CA GLU A 214 -29.87 -6.31 9.37
C GLU A 214 -29.12 -7.56 9.86
N GLY A 215 -29.57 -8.14 10.99
CA GLY A 215 -28.97 -9.33 11.59
C GLY A 215 -27.67 -9.08 12.33
N LEU A 216 -27.41 -7.83 12.72
CA LEU A 216 -26.22 -7.40 13.43
C LEU A 216 -26.56 -6.89 14.83
N ASP A 217 -25.54 -6.70 15.66
CA ASP A 217 -25.69 -6.14 17.00
C ASP A 217 -25.86 -4.63 16.98
N HIS A 218 -26.12 -4.03 18.15
CA HIS A 218 -26.07 -2.60 18.33
C HIS A 218 -24.64 -2.10 18.14
N LYS A 219 -24.48 -0.96 17.48
CA LYS A 219 -23.18 -0.34 17.20
C LYS A 219 -23.05 1.01 17.90
N LEU A 220 -21.99 1.16 18.70
CA LEU A 220 -21.64 2.43 19.32
C LEU A 220 -21.16 3.43 18.26
N LEU A 221 -21.72 4.64 18.31
CA LEU A 221 -21.34 5.74 17.40
C LEU A 221 -20.69 6.90 18.13
N LEU A 222 -21.20 7.26 19.31
CA LEU A 222 -20.59 8.27 20.18
C LEU A 222 -20.55 7.74 21.61
N ARG A 223 -19.40 7.96 22.26
CA ARG A 223 -19.24 7.59 23.68
C ARG A 223 -20.07 8.52 24.57
N GLY A 224 -20.28 8.12 25.83
CA GLY A 224 -21.05 8.90 26.80
C GLY A 224 -20.55 10.33 27.00
N ASP A 225 -19.26 10.57 26.82
CA ASP A 225 -18.65 11.91 26.85
C ASP A 225 -18.79 12.70 25.55
N GLY A 226 -19.45 12.13 24.55
CA GLY A 226 -19.66 12.75 23.24
C GLY A 226 -18.51 12.56 22.25
N THR A 227 -17.46 11.83 22.61
CA THR A 227 -16.34 11.59 21.69
C THR A 227 -16.67 10.53 20.63
N SER A 228 -16.09 10.71 19.45
CA SER A 228 -16.29 9.83 18.30
C SER A 228 -15.49 8.54 18.40
N VAL A 229 -16.02 7.47 17.82
CA VAL A 229 -15.32 6.21 17.56
C VAL A 229 -14.89 6.16 16.08
N TYR A 230 -14.13 5.14 15.69
CA TYR A 230 -13.64 5.01 14.30
C TYR A 230 -14.76 5.02 13.26
N MET A 231 -15.88 4.36 13.55
CA MET A 231 -17.03 4.33 12.65
C MET A 231 -17.56 5.74 12.35
N THR A 232 -17.65 6.60 13.36
CA THR A 232 -18.08 7.98 13.21
C THR A 232 -17.12 8.78 12.34
N GLN A 233 -15.83 8.58 12.56
CA GLN A 233 -14.78 9.24 11.77
C GLN A 233 -14.87 8.85 10.30
N ASP A 234 -15.11 7.58 10.01
CA ASP A 234 -15.25 7.08 8.64
C ASP A 234 -16.49 7.64 7.94
N ILE A 235 -17.58 7.81 8.67
CA ILE A 235 -18.78 8.48 8.14
C ILE A 235 -18.43 9.93 7.73
N GLY A 236 -17.71 10.64 8.58
CA GLY A 236 -17.30 12.03 8.30
C GLY A 236 -16.37 12.13 7.09
N THR A 237 -15.39 11.25 7.00
CA THR A 237 -14.45 11.22 5.88
C THR A 237 -15.18 10.91 4.57
N ALA A 238 -16.08 9.93 4.58
CA ALA A 238 -16.88 9.59 3.40
C ALA A 238 -17.73 10.77 2.95
N LYS A 239 -18.38 11.46 3.89
CA LYS A 239 -19.16 12.68 3.59
C LYS A 239 -18.31 13.71 2.85
N LEU A 240 -17.11 13.99 3.32
CA LEU A 240 -16.21 14.98 2.70
C LEU A 240 -15.77 14.53 1.31
N ARG A 241 -15.44 13.26 1.12
CA ARG A 241 -15.03 12.71 -0.17
C ARG A 241 -16.10 12.87 -1.23
N PHE A 242 -17.34 12.53 -0.90
CA PHE A 242 -18.46 12.65 -1.83
C PHE A 242 -18.88 14.12 -2.05
N ALA A 243 -18.53 15.02 -1.15
CA ALA A 243 -18.66 16.46 -1.39
C ALA A 243 -17.57 17.00 -2.32
N ASP A 244 -16.34 16.47 -2.21
CA ASP A 244 -15.21 16.93 -3.01
C ASP A 244 -15.23 16.41 -4.46
N TYR A 245 -15.78 15.22 -4.68
CA TYR A 245 -15.77 14.56 -6.00
C TYR A 245 -17.11 13.90 -6.32
N PRO A 246 -17.53 13.90 -7.60
CA PRO A 246 -18.72 13.18 -8.05
C PRO A 246 -18.40 11.69 -8.18
N ILE A 247 -18.29 11.00 -7.08
CA ILE A 247 -17.86 9.60 -7.01
C ILE A 247 -18.97 8.67 -7.42
N ASP A 248 -18.71 7.82 -8.42
CA ASP A 248 -19.62 6.74 -8.81
C ASP A 248 -19.36 5.46 -8.02
N LYS A 249 -18.11 5.21 -7.66
CA LYS A 249 -17.71 4.05 -6.86
C LYS A 249 -16.56 4.40 -5.94
N MET A 250 -16.67 4.02 -4.67
CA MET A 250 -15.63 4.21 -3.66
C MET A 250 -15.07 2.85 -3.24
N ILE A 251 -13.78 2.64 -3.46
CA ILE A 251 -13.10 1.39 -3.11
C ILE A 251 -12.16 1.64 -1.94
N TYR A 252 -12.34 0.86 -0.87
CA TYR A 252 -11.45 0.87 0.29
C TYR A 252 -10.53 -0.35 0.25
N VAL A 253 -9.24 -0.13 0.13
CA VAL A 253 -8.22 -1.19 0.18
C VAL A 253 -7.78 -1.35 1.62
N VAL A 254 -8.36 -2.30 2.31
CA VAL A 254 -8.17 -2.52 3.76
C VAL A 254 -8.11 -4.01 4.05
N GLY A 255 -7.36 -4.38 5.09
CA GLY A 255 -7.21 -5.76 5.49
C GLY A 255 -8.53 -6.46 5.83
N ASN A 256 -8.55 -7.78 5.72
CA ASN A 256 -9.76 -8.60 5.93
C ASN A 256 -10.27 -8.59 7.38
N GLU A 257 -9.46 -8.18 8.33
CA GLU A 257 -9.89 -7.98 9.72
C GLU A 257 -10.93 -6.86 9.87
N GLN A 258 -11.11 -6.02 8.85
CA GLN A 258 -12.06 -4.91 8.82
C GLN A 258 -13.37 -5.23 8.06
N ASN A 259 -13.59 -6.49 7.68
CA ASN A 259 -14.80 -6.86 6.91
C ASN A 259 -16.10 -6.44 7.59
N TYR A 260 -16.23 -6.71 8.88
CA TYR A 260 -17.41 -6.32 9.67
C TYR A 260 -17.59 -4.80 9.73
N HIS A 261 -16.50 -4.07 9.93
CA HIS A 261 -16.51 -2.60 9.99
C HIS A 261 -17.10 -1.99 8.71
N PHE A 262 -16.66 -2.45 7.53
CA PHE A 262 -17.15 -1.92 6.25
C PHE A 262 -18.58 -2.32 5.95
N GLN A 263 -19.00 -3.50 6.37
CA GLN A 263 -20.42 -3.90 6.29
C GLN A 263 -21.30 -2.94 7.08
N VAL A 264 -20.91 -2.63 8.31
CA VAL A 264 -21.63 -1.70 9.18
C VAL A 264 -21.61 -0.28 8.59
N LEU A 265 -20.47 0.18 8.10
CA LEU A 265 -20.35 1.51 7.49
C LEU A 265 -21.33 1.68 6.33
N SER A 266 -21.41 0.72 5.43
CA SER A 266 -22.34 0.76 4.29
C SER A 266 -23.80 0.88 4.75
N ILE A 267 -24.20 0.10 5.75
CA ILE A 267 -25.55 0.13 6.31
C ILE A 267 -25.86 1.50 6.93
N LEU A 268 -24.92 2.05 7.71
CA LEU A 268 -25.11 3.33 8.38
C LEU A 268 -25.23 4.49 7.40
N LEU A 269 -24.44 4.49 6.34
CA LEU A 269 -24.52 5.51 5.30
C LEU A 269 -25.83 5.46 4.56
N ASP A 270 -26.35 4.27 4.28
CA ASP A 270 -27.69 4.10 3.69
C ASP A 270 -28.79 4.62 4.63
N LYS A 271 -28.73 4.27 5.92
CA LYS A 271 -29.68 4.76 6.93
C LYS A 271 -29.67 6.29 7.08
N LEU A 272 -28.50 6.90 6.92
CA LEU A 272 -28.34 8.36 6.97
C LEU A 272 -28.83 9.06 5.70
N GLY A 273 -29.29 8.30 4.72
CA GLY A 273 -29.87 8.84 3.48
C GLY A 273 -28.82 9.17 2.41
N PHE A 274 -27.60 8.68 2.55
CA PHE A 274 -26.60 8.82 1.52
C PHE A 274 -26.84 7.79 0.41
N GLU A 275 -27.29 8.23 -0.75
CA GLU A 275 -27.57 7.37 -1.91
C GLU A 275 -26.31 6.61 -2.35
N TRP A 276 -25.16 7.21 -2.15
CA TRP A 276 -23.88 6.61 -2.50
C TRP A 276 -23.36 5.56 -1.49
N GLY A 277 -24.05 5.35 -0.39
CA GLY A 277 -23.67 4.30 0.59
C GLY A 277 -23.54 2.91 -0.03
N LYS A 278 -24.35 2.61 -1.04
CA LYS A 278 -24.30 1.35 -1.81
C LYS A 278 -23.15 1.28 -2.81
N SER A 279 -22.50 2.39 -3.09
CA SER A 279 -21.36 2.47 -4.02
C SER A 279 -20.02 2.16 -3.35
N LEU A 280 -20.02 1.76 -2.08
CA LEU A 280 -18.83 1.40 -1.34
C LEU A 280 -18.42 -0.04 -1.64
N VAL A 281 -17.16 -0.23 -1.94
CA VAL A 281 -16.56 -1.56 -2.15
C VAL A 281 -15.41 -1.72 -1.16
N HIS A 282 -15.46 -2.77 -0.36
CA HIS A 282 -14.32 -3.17 0.46
C HIS A 282 -13.47 -4.16 -0.32
N PHE A 283 -12.31 -3.69 -0.81
CA PHE A 283 -11.28 -4.57 -1.36
C PHE A 283 -10.52 -5.16 -0.18
N SER A 284 -10.90 -6.38 0.19
CA SER A 284 -10.36 -7.09 1.34
C SER A 284 -9.12 -7.90 0.97
N TYR A 285 -8.06 -7.81 1.77
CA TYR A 285 -6.84 -8.57 1.51
C TYR A 285 -6.31 -9.23 2.79
N GLY A 286 -5.53 -10.29 2.60
CA GLY A 286 -4.93 -11.06 3.68
C GLY A 286 -3.63 -10.45 4.20
N MET A 287 -3.15 -11.00 5.29
CA MET A 287 -1.94 -10.55 5.97
C MET A 287 -0.68 -10.95 5.20
N VAL A 288 0.37 -10.16 5.36
CA VAL A 288 1.71 -10.47 4.86
C VAL A 288 2.68 -10.54 6.04
N GLU A 289 3.56 -11.54 6.00
CA GLU A 289 4.60 -11.74 7.01
C GLU A 289 5.91 -12.16 6.34
N LEU A 290 7.01 -12.09 7.08
CA LEU A 290 8.30 -12.59 6.65
C LEU A 290 8.53 -14.01 7.18
N PRO A 291 9.43 -14.78 6.54
CA PRO A 291 9.88 -16.04 7.12
C PRO A 291 10.40 -15.81 8.53
N GLU A 292 10.13 -16.76 9.43
CA GLU A 292 10.48 -16.67 10.84
C GLU A 292 11.96 -16.34 11.06
N GLY A 293 12.22 -15.42 11.97
CA GLY A 293 13.57 -15.04 12.38
C GLY A 293 14.29 -14.05 11.49
N LYS A 294 13.60 -13.49 10.45
CA LYS A 294 14.22 -12.53 9.53
C LYS A 294 13.59 -11.15 9.61
N MET A 295 14.41 -10.13 9.35
CA MET A 295 14.01 -8.73 9.22
C MET A 295 13.07 -8.24 10.33
N LYS A 296 13.44 -8.50 11.58
CA LYS A 296 12.72 -7.91 12.71
C LYS A 296 13.15 -6.46 12.86
N SER A 297 12.21 -5.57 13.20
CA SER A 297 12.53 -4.22 13.65
C SER A 297 13.42 -4.30 14.90
N ARG A 298 14.07 -3.19 15.26
CA ARG A 298 14.88 -3.10 16.48
C ARG A 298 14.13 -3.55 17.73
N GLU A 299 12.82 -3.36 17.75
CA GLU A 299 11.93 -3.77 18.83
C GLU A 299 11.30 -5.16 18.64
N GLY A 300 11.67 -5.86 17.59
CA GLY A 300 11.31 -7.26 17.35
C GLY A 300 9.88 -7.52 16.87
N THR A 301 9.07 -6.50 16.57
CA THR A 301 7.64 -6.65 16.32
C THR A 301 7.18 -6.36 14.89
N VAL A 302 7.82 -5.43 14.17
CA VAL A 302 7.37 -4.97 12.86
C VAL A 302 8.54 -4.69 11.93
N VAL A 303 8.40 -5.03 10.66
CA VAL A 303 9.42 -4.78 9.62
C VAL A 303 9.18 -3.40 9.02
N ASP A 304 10.18 -2.53 9.09
CA ASP A 304 10.16 -1.19 8.52
C ASP A 304 10.17 -1.26 6.98
N ALA A 305 9.30 -0.48 6.34
CA ALA A 305 9.18 -0.47 4.88
C ALA A 305 10.46 0.05 4.20
N ASP A 306 11.10 1.09 4.77
CA ASP A 306 12.33 1.64 4.20
C ASP A 306 13.47 0.61 4.27
N ASP A 307 13.63 -0.06 5.41
CA ASP A 307 14.64 -1.10 5.60
C ASP A 307 14.41 -2.27 4.63
N LEU A 308 13.17 -2.68 4.45
CA LEU A 308 12.82 -3.74 3.51
C LEU A 308 13.21 -3.37 2.07
N MET A 309 12.86 -2.18 1.62
CA MET A 309 13.20 -1.72 0.26
C MET A 309 14.71 -1.60 0.07
N GLU A 310 15.43 -1.03 1.06
CA GLU A 310 16.89 -0.92 1.02
C GLU A 310 17.56 -2.29 0.92
N GLU A 311 17.10 -3.24 1.72
CA GLU A 311 17.63 -4.61 1.69
C GLU A 311 17.38 -5.29 0.35
N MET A 312 16.19 -5.12 -0.22
CA MET A 312 15.87 -5.68 -1.52
C MET A 312 16.76 -5.08 -2.64
N ILE A 313 16.98 -3.78 -2.60
CA ILE A 313 17.85 -3.09 -3.57
C ILE A 313 19.31 -3.58 -3.42
N ALA A 314 19.81 -3.68 -2.18
CA ALA A 314 21.16 -4.15 -1.91
C ALA A 314 21.34 -5.62 -2.37
N THR A 315 20.38 -6.48 -2.07
CA THR A 315 20.39 -7.88 -2.50
C THR A 315 20.34 -8.01 -4.03
N ALA A 316 19.54 -7.19 -4.68
CA ALA A 316 19.47 -7.15 -6.15
C ALA A 316 20.80 -6.73 -6.77
N LYS A 317 21.45 -5.73 -6.20
CA LYS A 317 22.76 -5.26 -6.66
C LYS A 317 23.81 -6.37 -6.55
N GLU A 318 23.89 -7.01 -5.39
CA GLU A 318 24.82 -8.11 -5.14
C GLU A 318 24.59 -9.28 -6.10
N THR A 319 23.34 -9.74 -6.22
CA THR A 319 22.98 -10.85 -7.11
C THR A 319 23.27 -10.51 -8.57
N SER A 320 22.96 -9.30 -9.02
CA SER A 320 23.23 -8.85 -10.38
C SER A 320 24.73 -8.78 -10.67
N GLN A 321 25.55 -8.34 -9.72
CA GLN A 321 27.00 -8.32 -9.84
C GLN A 321 27.57 -9.74 -9.96
N GLU A 322 27.13 -10.67 -9.13
CA GLU A 322 27.55 -12.07 -9.15
C GLU A 322 27.23 -12.75 -10.49
N LEU A 323 26.11 -12.38 -11.11
CA LEU A 323 25.69 -12.91 -12.42
C LEU A 323 26.30 -12.16 -13.60
N GLY A 324 27.16 -11.15 -13.35
CA GLY A 324 27.79 -10.35 -14.41
C GLY A 324 26.85 -9.42 -15.15
N LYS A 325 25.65 -9.18 -14.65
CA LYS A 325 24.63 -8.37 -15.33
C LYS A 325 24.88 -6.87 -15.26
N LEU A 326 25.81 -6.43 -14.42
CA LEU A 326 26.17 -5.00 -14.25
C LEU A 326 27.49 -4.67 -14.95
N ASP A 327 28.11 -5.62 -15.64
CA ASP A 327 29.38 -5.42 -16.33
C ASP A 327 29.25 -4.37 -17.44
N GLY A 328 30.20 -3.45 -17.49
CA GLY A 328 30.25 -2.38 -18.50
C GLY A 328 29.32 -1.21 -18.23
N LEU A 329 28.62 -1.19 -17.08
CA LEU A 329 27.75 -0.11 -16.67
C LEU A 329 28.50 0.88 -15.76
N THR A 330 28.08 2.16 -15.79
CA THR A 330 28.52 3.14 -14.80
C THR A 330 27.94 2.81 -13.44
N GLN A 331 28.51 3.37 -12.37
CA GLN A 331 27.97 3.20 -11.01
C GLN A 331 26.51 3.67 -10.91
N GLU A 332 26.20 4.80 -11.53
CA GLU A 332 24.83 5.35 -11.53
C GLU A 332 23.86 4.42 -12.28
N GLU A 333 24.23 3.89 -13.43
CA GLU A 333 23.43 2.94 -14.19
C GLU A 333 23.22 1.63 -13.40
N ALA A 334 24.27 1.12 -12.75
CA ALA A 334 24.20 -0.08 -11.92
C ALA A 334 23.26 0.12 -10.72
N ASP A 335 23.34 1.27 -10.06
CA ASP A 335 22.49 1.60 -8.93
C ASP A 335 21.01 1.71 -9.34
N ASP A 336 20.75 2.31 -10.50
CA ASP A 336 19.39 2.43 -11.02
C ASP A 336 18.79 1.07 -11.39
N ILE A 337 19.57 0.20 -12.01
CA ILE A 337 19.14 -1.16 -12.31
C ILE A 337 18.88 -1.96 -11.02
N ALA A 338 19.76 -1.82 -10.02
CA ALA A 338 19.58 -2.48 -8.73
C ALA A 338 18.26 -2.04 -8.07
N ARG A 339 17.94 -0.75 -8.14
CA ARG A 339 16.67 -0.20 -7.66
C ARG A 339 15.47 -0.82 -8.39
N ILE A 340 15.50 -0.83 -9.71
CA ILE A 340 14.42 -1.37 -10.55
C ILE A 340 14.23 -2.87 -10.27
N VAL A 341 15.30 -3.62 -10.18
CA VAL A 341 15.23 -5.07 -9.94
C VAL A 341 14.80 -5.39 -8.50
N GLY A 342 15.37 -4.70 -7.52
CA GLY A 342 15.03 -4.92 -6.11
C GLY A 342 13.57 -4.60 -5.80
N LEU A 343 13.10 -3.45 -6.26
CA LEU A 343 11.69 -3.07 -6.09
C LEU A 343 10.77 -3.94 -6.95
N GLY A 344 11.21 -4.31 -8.14
CA GLY A 344 10.47 -5.24 -9.01
C GLY A 344 10.29 -6.62 -8.38
N ALA A 345 11.32 -7.13 -7.74
CA ALA A 345 11.27 -8.39 -7.00
C ALA A 345 10.24 -8.34 -5.87
N LEU A 346 10.30 -7.28 -5.07
CA LEU A 346 9.36 -7.06 -3.96
C LEU A 346 7.92 -6.94 -4.46
N LYS A 347 7.67 -6.06 -5.40
CA LYS A 347 6.32 -5.76 -5.91
C LYS A 347 5.69 -6.96 -6.59
N TYR A 348 6.43 -7.62 -7.47
CA TYR A 348 5.90 -8.77 -8.20
C TYR A 348 5.56 -9.93 -7.26
N PHE A 349 6.45 -10.24 -6.33
CA PHE A 349 6.24 -11.35 -5.39
C PHE A 349 4.97 -11.16 -4.55
N ILE A 350 4.71 -9.93 -4.12
CA ILE A 350 3.50 -9.59 -3.36
C ILE A 350 2.27 -9.64 -4.28
N LEU A 351 2.35 -9.06 -5.48
CA LEU A 351 1.19 -8.88 -6.35
C LEU A 351 0.79 -10.14 -7.12
N LYS A 352 1.69 -11.12 -7.28
CA LYS A 352 1.36 -12.39 -7.95
C LYS A 352 0.42 -13.28 -7.13
N VAL A 353 0.36 -13.07 -5.82
CA VAL A 353 -0.49 -13.83 -4.91
C VAL A 353 -1.90 -13.24 -4.91
N ASP A 354 -2.94 -14.09 -4.91
CA ASP A 354 -4.32 -13.66 -4.75
C ASP A 354 -4.40 -12.77 -3.47
N ALA A 355 -4.91 -11.56 -3.63
CA ALA A 355 -4.94 -10.58 -2.54
C ALA A 355 -5.70 -11.06 -1.31
N ARG A 356 -6.72 -11.91 -1.48
CA ARG A 356 -7.53 -12.45 -0.38
C ARG A 356 -6.77 -13.43 0.52
N LYS A 357 -5.65 -13.98 0.01
CA LYS A 357 -4.84 -14.94 0.75
C LYS A 357 -3.81 -14.25 1.64
N ASN A 358 -3.57 -14.84 2.79
CA ASN A 358 -2.38 -14.54 3.58
C ASN A 358 -1.15 -15.00 2.80
N MET A 359 -0.04 -14.32 2.97
CA MET A 359 1.18 -14.67 2.28
C MET A 359 2.41 -14.48 3.15
N THR A 360 3.47 -15.21 2.80
CA THR A 360 4.81 -15.01 3.34
C THR A 360 5.68 -14.43 2.23
N PHE A 361 6.26 -13.26 2.47
CA PHE A 361 7.23 -12.67 1.55
C PHE A 361 8.62 -13.24 1.84
N ASN A 362 9.18 -13.96 0.85
CA ASN A 362 10.52 -14.55 0.95
C ASN A 362 11.49 -13.73 0.08
N PRO A 363 12.38 -12.92 0.69
CA PRO A 363 13.34 -12.10 -0.06
C PRO A 363 14.22 -12.87 -1.03
N LYS A 364 14.75 -14.03 -0.62
CA LYS A 364 15.63 -14.84 -1.46
C LYS A 364 14.91 -15.40 -2.69
N GLU A 365 13.71 -15.92 -2.48
CA GLU A 365 12.92 -16.49 -3.58
C GLU A 365 12.49 -15.40 -4.56
N SER A 366 12.16 -14.21 -4.05
CA SER A 366 11.67 -13.08 -4.86
C SER A 366 12.72 -12.54 -5.84
N ILE A 367 14.00 -12.69 -5.55
CA ILE A 367 15.11 -12.18 -6.36
C ILE A 367 15.65 -13.19 -7.38
N ASP A 368 15.14 -14.41 -7.42
CA ASP A 368 15.60 -15.46 -8.32
C ASP A 368 15.33 -15.08 -9.79
N PHE A 369 16.40 -15.06 -10.60
CA PHE A 369 16.32 -14.74 -12.03
C PHE A 369 15.75 -15.88 -12.88
N ASN A 370 15.53 -17.05 -12.33
CA ASN A 370 15.06 -18.24 -13.06
C ASN A 370 13.67 -18.73 -12.62
N GLY A 371 13.07 -18.09 -11.62
CA GLY A 371 11.78 -18.50 -11.09
C GLY A 371 10.62 -17.61 -11.56
N ASN A 372 9.47 -17.81 -10.95
CA ASN A 372 8.29 -16.94 -11.14
C ASN A 372 8.48 -15.67 -10.34
N THR A 373 9.27 -14.75 -10.84
CA THR A 373 9.73 -13.55 -10.13
C THR A 373 9.74 -12.33 -11.04
N GLY A 374 9.74 -11.15 -10.42
CA GLY A 374 9.93 -9.88 -11.12
C GLY A 374 11.24 -9.84 -11.93
N PRO A 375 12.39 -10.19 -11.32
CA PRO A 375 13.67 -10.21 -12.04
C PRO A 375 13.69 -11.11 -13.28
N PHE A 376 13.03 -12.26 -13.24
CA PHE A 376 12.92 -13.12 -14.43
C PHE A 376 12.20 -12.43 -15.58
N ILE A 377 11.08 -11.76 -15.27
CA ILE A 377 10.31 -11.01 -16.27
C ILE A 377 11.12 -9.83 -16.81
N GLN A 378 11.76 -9.08 -15.92
CA GLN A 378 12.60 -7.94 -16.27
C GLN A 378 13.78 -8.33 -17.14
N TYR A 379 14.42 -9.44 -16.81
CA TYR A 379 15.53 -9.97 -17.61
C TYR A 379 15.07 -10.38 -19.02
N THR A 380 13.90 -11.02 -19.13
CA THR A 380 13.32 -11.38 -20.43
C THR A 380 13.04 -10.15 -21.27
N TYR A 381 12.50 -9.09 -20.67
CA TYR A 381 12.30 -7.82 -21.35
C TYR A 381 13.64 -7.24 -21.87
N ALA A 382 14.66 -7.19 -21.03
CA ALA A 382 15.99 -6.71 -21.41
C ALA A 382 16.60 -7.57 -22.53
N ARG A 383 16.40 -8.88 -22.50
CA ARG A 383 16.81 -9.80 -23.57
C ARG A 383 16.19 -9.42 -24.91
N ILE A 384 14.89 -9.16 -24.91
CA ILE A 384 14.19 -8.73 -26.13
C ILE A 384 14.74 -7.39 -26.63
N GLN A 385 14.95 -6.44 -25.72
CA GLN A 385 15.52 -5.14 -26.10
C GLN A 385 16.90 -5.29 -26.74
N SER A 386 17.72 -6.25 -26.28
CA SER A 386 19.01 -6.58 -26.89
C SER A 386 18.83 -7.11 -28.32
N VAL A 387 17.86 -7.99 -28.53
CA VAL A 387 17.53 -8.52 -29.87
C VAL A 387 17.14 -7.39 -30.82
N LEU A 388 16.28 -6.47 -30.35
CA LEU A 388 15.82 -5.33 -31.14
C LEU A 388 16.95 -4.35 -31.50
N ARG A 389 17.87 -4.09 -30.56
CA ARG A 389 19.06 -3.26 -30.83
C ARG A 389 19.96 -3.88 -31.90
N LYS A 390 20.23 -5.17 -31.79
CA LYS A 390 21.06 -5.90 -32.76
C LYS A 390 20.41 -5.93 -34.14
N ALA A 391 19.09 -6.09 -34.20
CA ALA A 391 18.34 -6.01 -35.47
C ALA A 391 18.49 -4.63 -36.12
N ALA A 392 18.34 -3.56 -35.31
CA ALA A 392 18.47 -2.19 -35.79
C ALA A 392 19.91 -1.91 -36.30
N GLU A 393 20.94 -2.38 -35.59
CA GLU A 393 22.35 -2.27 -36.00
C GLU A 393 22.62 -2.98 -37.34
N SER A 394 21.88 -4.05 -37.65
CA SER A 394 21.93 -4.78 -38.91
C SER A 394 21.06 -4.15 -40.00
N GLY A 395 20.45 -3.01 -39.77
CA GLY A 395 19.59 -2.28 -40.73
C GLY A 395 18.20 -2.88 -40.90
N ILE A 396 17.76 -3.76 -40.00
CA ILE A 396 16.45 -4.39 -40.06
C ILE A 396 15.40 -3.44 -39.44
N VAL A 397 14.37 -3.11 -40.21
CA VAL A 397 13.26 -2.28 -39.76
C VAL A 397 12.07 -3.20 -39.46
N VAL A 398 11.48 -3.03 -38.27
CA VAL A 398 10.28 -3.76 -37.88
C VAL A 398 9.09 -3.25 -38.72
N PRO A 399 8.43 -4.13 -39.52
CA PRO A 399 7.34 -3.68 -40.39
C PRO A 399 6.08 -3.41 -39.59
N GLY A 400 5.23 -2.53 -40.14
CA GLY A 400 3.90 -2.27 -39.57
C GLY A 400 2.89 -3.39 -39.83
N GLN A 401 3.20 -4.28 -40.78
CA GLN A 401 2.38 -5.43 -41.11
C GLN A 401 3.22 -6.68 -41.25
N ILE A 402 2.67 -7.82 -40.85
CA ILE A 402 3.34 -9.11 -40.97
C ILE A 402 3.40 -9.50 -42.44
N PRO A 403 4.60 -9.91 -42.96
CA PRO A 403 4.70 -10.40 -44.34
C PRO A 403 3.77 -11.59 -44.63
N ALA A 404 3.16 -11.60 -45.79
CA ALA A 404 2.30 -12.71 -46.22
C ALA A 404 3.14 -13.96 -46.57
N GLY A 405 2.52 -15.14 -46.45
CA GLY A 405 3.11 -16.39 -46.90
C GLY A 405 4.07 -17.05 -45.92
N ILE A 406 4.04 -16.61 -44.66
CA ILE A 406 4.85 -17.22 -43.59
C ILE A 406 4.07 -18.39 -42.98
N GLU A 407 4.74 -19.54 -42.86
CA GLU A 407 4.20 -20.66 -42.10
C GLU A 407 4.58 -20.51 -40.64
N LEU A 408 3.58 -20.49 -39.76
CA LEU A 408 3.76 -20.31 -38.34
C LEU A 408 3.92 -21.64 -37.60
N SER A 409 4.83 -21.72 -36.65
CA SER A 409 4.89 -22.83 -35.70
C SER A 409 3.80 -22.70 -34.63
N GLU A 410 3.49 -23.78 -33.93
CA GLU A 410 2.53 -23.76 -32.81
C GLU A 410 2.94 -22.76 -31.73
N LYS A 411 4.24 -22.64 -31.43
CA LYS A 411 4.75 -21.69 -30.44
C LYS A 411 4.57 -20.24 -30.87
N GLU A 412 4.77 -19.95 -32.15
CA GLU A 412 4.53 -18.62 -32.71
C GLU A 412 3.04 -18.26 -32.68
N GLU A 413 2.18 -19.19 -33.07
CA GLU A 413 0.72 -19.02 -32.97
C GLU A 413 0.27 -18.80 -31.53
N GLY A 414 0.81 -19.58 -30.59
CA GLY A 414 0.53 -19.46 -29.16
C GLY A 414 0.91 -18.09 -28.61
N LEU A 415 2.08 -17.56 -28.97
CA LEU A 415 2.51 -16.21 -28.54
C LEU A 415 1.61 -15.11 -29.13
N ILE A 416 1.23 -15.23 -30.40
CA ILE A 416 0.31 -14.27 -31.02
C ILE A 416 -1.02 -14.25 -30.26
N GLN A 417 -1.55 -15.43 -29.91
CA GLN A 417 -2.80 -15.55 -29.17
C GLN A 417 -2.68 -14.90 -27.78
N MET A 418 -1.59 -15.18 -27.06
CA MET A 418 -1.36 -14.58 -25.74
C MET A 418 -1.27 -13.05 -25.81
N VAL A 419 -0.55 -12.51 -26.78
CA VAL A 419 -0.46 -11.06 -26.99
C VAL A 419 -1.84 -10.47 -27.29
N ALA A 420 -2.61 -11.13 -28.17
CA ALA A 420 -3.97 -10.70 -28.51
C ALA A 420 -4.93 -10.75 -27.31
N ASP A 421 -4.72 -11.66 -26.38
CA ASP A 421 -5.54 -11.83 -25.18
C ASP A 421 -5.33 -10.74 -24.12
N PHE A 422 -4.28 -9.92 -24.24
CA PHE A 422 -3.90 -8.96 -23.20
C PHE A 422 -5.04 -8.03 -22.81
N ALA A 423 -5.76 -7.48 -23.77
CA ALA A 423 -6.89 -6.58 -23.50
C ALA A 423 -7.99 -7.26 -22.67
N ALA A 424 -8.30 -8.54 -22.99
CA ALA A 424 -9.28 -9.33 -22.25
C ALA A 424 -8.79 -9.64 -20.82
N VAL A 425 -7.49 -9.88 -20.65
CA VAL A 425 -6.87 -10.11 -19.33
C VAL A 425 -6.97 -8.85 -18.46
N VAL A 426 -6.69 -7.68 -19.02
CA VAL A 426 -6.82 -6.40 -18.31
C VAL A 426 -8.27 -6.17 -17.89
N LYS A 427 -9.22 -6.45 -18.78
CA LYS A 427 -10.64 -6.34 -18.47
C LYS A 427 -11.04 -7.26 -17.32
N GLN A 428 -10.62 -8.52 -17.36
CA GLN A 428 -10.91 -9.50 -16.31
C GLN A 428 -10.30 -9.07 -14.97
N ALA A 429 -9.06 -8.59 -14.98
CA ALA A 429 -8.39 -8.07 -13.77
C ALA A 429 -9.15 -6.91 -13.16
N GLY A 430 -9.72 -6.02 -13.98
CA GLY A 430 -10.55 -4.91 -13.53
C GLY A 430 -11.88 -5.36 -12.95
N GLU A 431 -12.54 -6.32 -13.56
CA GLU A 431 -13.81 -6.88 -13.07
C GLU A 431 -13.64 -7.60 -11.73
N ASP A 432 -12.56 -8.34 -11.58
CA ASP A 432 -12.26 -9.14 -10.37
C ASP A 432 -11.47 -8.37 -9.32
N TYR A 433 -11.08 -7.14 -9.59
CA TYR A 433 -10.17 -6.37 -8.74
C TYR A 433 -8.91 -7.18 -8.38
N SER A 434 -8.26 -7.77 -9.40
CA SER A 434 -7.20 -8.74 -9.17
C SER A 434 -5.91 -8.41 -9.91
N PRO A 435 -4.94 -7.76 -9.23
CA PRO A 435 -3.59 -7.58 -9.78
C PRO A 435 -2.89 -8.90 -10.11
N SER A 436 -3.18 -9.98 -9.37
CA SER A 436 -2.56 -11.29 -9.61
C SER A 436 -2.86 -11.86 -10.99
N ILE A 437 -4.00 -11.53 -11.57
CA ILE A 437 -4.34 -11.94 -12.94
C ILE A 437 -3.33 -11.36 -13.94
N ILE A 438 -2.97 -10.07 -13.79
CA ILE A 438 -1.96 -9.41 -14.63
C ILE A 438 -0.57 -10.03 -14.39
N ALA A 439 -0.20 -10.23 -13.13
CA ALA A 439 1.10 -10.78 -12.76
C ALA A 439 1.30 -12.18 -13.36
N ASN A 440 0.34 -13.07 -13.18
CA ASN A 440 0.43 -14.44 -13.66
C ASN A 440 0.38 -14.51 -15.19
N TYR A 441 -0.44 -13.71 -15.84
CA TYR A 441 -0.45 -13.61 -17.30
C TYR A 441 0.91 -13.15 -17.85
N THR A 442 1.49 -12.13 -17.25
CA THR A 442 2.79 -11.58 -17.69
C THR A 442 3.91 -12.64 -17.55
N TYR A 443 3.91 -13.36 -16.44
CA TYR A 443 4.82 -14.47 -16.24
C TYR A 443 4.65 -15.57 -17.29
N ASP A 444 3.42 -15.99 -17.54
CA ASP A 444 3.10 -17.02 -18.52
C ASP A 444 3.58 -16.61 -19.91
N LEU A 445 3.37 -15.36 -20.28
CA LEU A 445 3.80 -14.81 -21.56
C LEU A 445 5.34 -14.87 -21.70
N VAL A 446 6.09 -14.42 -20.69
CA VAL A 446 7.57 -14.46 -20.77
C VAL A 446 8.11 -15.88 -20.72
N LYS A 447 7.45 -16.79 -20.03
CA LYS A 447 7.82 -18.20 -19.99
C LYS A 447 7.68 -18.81 -21.39
N GLU A 448 6.56 -18.59 -22.06
CA GLU A 448 6.33 -19.06 -23.44
C GLU A 448 7.32 -18.40 -24.41
N TYR A 449 7.57 -17.10 -24.26
CA TYR A 449 8.56 -16.40 -25.09
C TYR A 449 9.97 -17.00 -24.92
N ASN A 450 10.40 -17.30 -23.70
CA ASN A 450 11.72 -17.87 -23.47
C ASN A 450 11.85 -19.27 -24.09
N GLN A 451 10.80 -20.08 -24.10
CA GLN A 451 10.79 -21.36 -24.81
C GLN A 451 10.93 -21.15 -26.32
N PHE A 452 10.19 -20.21 -26.89
CA PHE A 452 10.30 -19.81 -28.28
C PHE A 452 11.72 -19.31 -28.61
N TYR A 453 12.26 -18.41 -27.78
CA TYR A 453 13.59 -17.85 -27.97
C TYR A 453 14.68 -18.93 -27.95
N HIS A 454 14.49 -19.94 -27.12
CA HIS A 454 15.46 -21.07 -27.03
C HIS A 454 15.35 -22.02 -28.21
N ASP A 455 14.15 -22.32 -28.68
CA ASP A 455 13.88 -23.31 -29.73
C ASP A 455 14.04 -22.75 -31.13
N PHE A 456 13.88 -21.45 -31.34
CA PHE A 456 13.93 -20.82 -32.66
C PHE A 456 15.01 -19.74 -32.73
N SER A 457 15.74 -19.72 -33.84
CA SER A 457 16.65 -18.63 -34.11
C SER A 457 15.89 -17.41 -34.58
N ILE A 458 16.27 -16.24 -34.06
CA ILE A 458 15.65 -14.96 -34.49
C ILE A 458 16.60 -14.25 -35.46
N LEU A 459 17.76 -13.83 -34.98
CA LEU A 459 18.72 -13.03 -35.77
C LEU A 459 19.52 -13.87 -36.78
N ARG A 460 19.67 -15.16 -36.54
CA ARG A 460 20.37 -16.10 -37.42
C ARG A 460 19.46 -16.81 -38.40
N GLU A 461 18.17 -16.54 -38.38
CA GLU A 461 17.22 -17.09 -39.34
C GLU A 461 17.58 -16.63 -40.76
N GLU A 462 17.70 -17.57 -41.68
CA GLU A 462 18.12 -17.31 -43.07
C GLU A 462 16.97 -16.74 -43.91
N ASN A 463 15.74 -17.17 -43.64
CA ASN A 463 14.55 -16.64 -44.33
C ASN A 463 14.24 -15.22 -43.81
N GLU A 464 14.46 -14.22 -44.64
CA GLU A 464 14.27 -12.82 -44.27
C GLU A 464 12.84 -12.50 -43.77
N ALA A 465 11.83 -13.06 -44.43
CA ALA A 465 10.44 -12.83 -44.00
C ALA A 465 10.14 -13.41 -42.61
N VAL A 466 10.67 -14.61 -42.34
CA VAL A 466 10.54 -15.28 -41.03
C VAL A 466 11.33 -14.53 -39.96
N LYS A 467 12.55 -14.09 -40.27
CA LYS A 467 13.37 -13.27 -39.35
C LYS A 467 12.67 -12.01 -38.94
N VAL A 468 12.19 -11.23 -39.91
CA VAL A 468 11.47 -9.97 -39.67
C VAL A 468 10.21 -10.21 -38.84
N PHE A 469 9.47 -11.27 -39.14
CA PHE A 469 8.29 -11.65 -38.37
C PHE A 469 8.65 -11.94 -36.90
N ARG A 470 9.70 -12.74 -36.66
CA ARG A 470 10.13 -13.09 -35.27
C ARG A 470 10.62 -11.89 -34.50
N ILE A 471 11.25 -10.92 -35.17
CA ILE A 471 11.64 -9.64 -34.57
C ILE A 471 10.39 -8.85 -34.19
N ALA A 472 9.43 -8.76 -35.10
CA ALA A 472 8.16 -8.05 -34.85
C ALA A 472 7.37 -8.71 -33.70
N LEU A 473 7.30 -10.03 -33.66
CA LEU A 473 6.68 -10.79 -32.58
C LEU A 473 7.34 -10.48 -31.24
N SER A 474 8.68 -10.51 -31.20
CA SER A 474 9.46 -10.18 -30.01
C SER A 474 9.19 -8.75 -29.53
N ALA A 475 9.12 -7.79 -30.44
CA ALA A 475 8.82 -6.41 -30.11
C ALA A 475 7.42 -6.26 -29.48
N ASN A 476 6.42 -6.99 -29.99
CA ASN A 476 5.07 -6.97 -29.44
C ASN A 476 4.99 -7.64 -28.07
N VAL A 477 5.71 -8.75 -27.87
CA VAL A 477 5.82 -9.40 -26.55
C VAL A 477 6.44 -8.42 -25.54
N ALA A 478 7.53 -7.76 -25.90
CA ALA A 478 8.18 -6.77 -25.01
C ALA A 478 7.23 -5.63 -24.63
N LYS A 479 6.47 -5.13 -25.61
CA LYS A 479 5.49 -4.07 -25.38
C LYS A 479 4.41 -4.49 -24.37
N VAL A 480 3.88 -5.69 -24.51
CA VAL A 480 2.85 -6.23 -23.60
C VAL A 480 3.43 -6.49 -22.22
N VAL A 481 4.64 -7.03 -22.14
CA VAL A 481 5.35 -7.22 -20.85
C VAL A 481 5.51 -5.88 -20.12
N ARG A 482 5.98 -4.86 -20.82
CA ARG A 482 6.14 -3.52 -20.23
C ARG A 482 4.81 -2.95 -19.75
N LEU A 483 3.75 -3.07 -20.54
CA LEU A 483 2.42 -2.61 -20.17
C LEU A 483 1.87 -3.38 -18.97
N GLY A 484 1.99 -4.70 -18.96
CA GLY A 484 1.56 -5.54 -17.84
C GLY A 484 2.29 -5.17 -16.55
N MET A 485 3.60 -5.03 -16.62
CA MET A 485 4.40 -4.63 -15.45
C MET A 485 4.07 -3.21 -14.98
N SER A 486 3.82 -2.28 -15.91
CA SER A 486 3.43 -0.91 -15.54
C SER A 486 2.10 -0.86 -14.78
N LEU A 487 1.16 -1.73 -15.12
CA LEU A 487 -0.10 -1.85 -14.37
C LEU A 487 0.13 -2.30 -12.92
N LEU A 488 1.20 -3.05 -12.69
CA LEU A 488 1.62 -3.48 -11.35
C LEU A 488 2.51 -2.45 -10.64
N GLY A 489 2.81 -1.33 -11.30
CA GLY A 489 3.73 -0.32 -10.77
C GLY A 489 5.20 -0.74 -10.83
N ILE A 490 5.55 -1.65 -11.72
CA ILE A 490 6.89 -2.21 -11.85
C ILE A 490 7.55 -1.68 -13.12
N GLU A 491 8.75 -1.10 -12.96
CA GLU A 491 9.58 -0.67 -14.08
C GLU A 491 10.30 -1.87 -14.69
N VAL A 492 10.62 -1.79 -15.96
CA VAL A 492 11.42 -2.79 -16.67
C VAL A 492 12.64 -2.11 -17.31
N PRO A 493 13.87 -2.61 -17.05
CA PRO A 493 15.05 -1.99 -17.59
C PRO A 493 15.30 -2.45 -19.02
N SER A 494 15.83 -1.55 -19.86
CA SER A 494 16.19 -1.88 -21.24
C SER A 494 17.51 -2.66 -21.35
N ARG A 495 18.30 -2.63 -20.31
CA ARG A 495 19.57 -3.34 -20.19
C ARG A 495 19.71 -3.94 -18.79
N MET A 496 20.29 -5.11 -18.77
CA MET A 496 20.45 -5.86 -17.54
C MET A 496 21.59 -6.84 -17.64
#